data_aaa427917e08e8df789f816a1dd64265
#
_entry.id   aaa427917e08e8df789f816a1dd64265
#
_cell.length_a   1.000
_cell.length_b   1.000
_cell.length_c   1.000
_cell.angle_alpha   90.00
_cell.angle_beta   90.00
_cell.angle_gamma   90.00
#
_symmetry.space_group_name_H-M   'P 1'
#
loop_
_entity.id
_entity.type
_entity.pdbx_description
1 polymer ?
#
loop_
_entity_poly.entity_id
_entity_poly.type
_entity_poly.pdbx_seq_one_letter_code
_entity_poly.pdbx_strand_id
1 'polypeptide(L)'
;MAYRYDSDLEFLGQMKSEELGDLVYCLTHDRDGSVRLTEELTMNELYKQHHPDHEKYWELIAAEIQCFGANTFATILRGGKGVEYKEVLMDVCDKMKVNYNKDSSVEKIEGNLLMKILTDALEKMSPEELKELAEATGVKNTSGITAETMVGVFQAVFRAGGFKSYQLTLIVVNAVLKALIGRGLSLAGNAALTRTMAILTGPIGWVITGLWTAIDI
;
A
#
# COMPACT_ATOMS: atom_id res chain seq x y z
N MET A 1 -4.10 -21.57 -6.00
CA MET A 1 -4.74 -20.26 -5.90
C MET A 1 -5.50 -19.95 -7.19
N ALA A 2 -6.71 -19.38 -7.13
CA ALA A 2 -7.52 -19.03 -8.30
C ALA A 2 -8.10 -17.61 -8.10
N TYR A 3 -7.93 -16.76 -9.12
CA TYR A 3 -8.51 -15.43 -9.14
C TYR A 3 -10.03 -15.50 -9.08
N ARG A 4 -10.61 -14.74 -8.17
CA ARG A 4 -12.04 -14.44 -8.14
C ARG A 4 -12.24 -13.09 -8.80
N TYR A 5 -13.11 -13.01 -9.82
CA TYR A 5 -13.43 -11.73 -10.45
C TYR A 5 -13.80 -10.67 -9.40
N ASP A 6 -13.17 -9.52 -9.50
CA ASP A 6 -13.33 -8.40 -8.61
C ASP A 6 -13.07 -7.09 -9.36
N SER A 7 -14.11 -6.26 -9.48
CA SER A 7 -14.02 -4.98 -10.20
C SER A 7 -13.00 -4.01 -9.59
N ASP A 8 -12.76 -4.13 -8.28
CA ASP A 8 -11.81 -3.28 -7.57
C ASP A 8 -10.33 -3.66 -7.85
N LEU A 9 -10.09 -4.82 -8.50
CA LEU A 9 -8.77 -5.31 -8.88
C LEU A 9 -8.52 -5.34 -10.40
N GLU A 10 -9.53 -5.07 -11.24
CA GLU A 10 -9.39 -5.14 -12.71
C GLU A 10 -8.35 -4.17 -13.28
N PHE A 11 -8.11 -3.04 -12.62
CA PHE A 11 -7.12 -2.07 -13.07
C PHE A 11 -5.69 -2.64 -13.10
N LEU A 12 -5.39 -3.71 -12.32
CA LEU A 12 -4.09 -4.40 -12.37
C LEU A 12 -3.79 -4.94 -13.78
N GLY A 13 -4.82 -5.36 -14.52
CA GLY A 13 -4.68 -5.82 -15.90
C GLY A 13 -4.31 -4.72 -16.91
N GLN A 14 -4.38 -3.46 -16.51
CA GLN A 14 -3.99 -2.30 -17.35
C GLN A 14 -2.61 -1.76 -16.98
N MET A 15 -1.99 -2.28 -15.91
CA MET A 15 -0.70 -1.84 -15.41
C MET A 15 0.44 -2.52 -16.15
N LYS A 16 1.56 -1.81 -16.27
CA LYS A 16 2.79 -2.34 -16.86
C LYS A 16 3.58 -3.17 -15.84
N SER A 17 4.40 -4.08 -16.34
CA SER A 17 5.23 -4.95 -15.50
C SER A 17 6.11 -4.17 -14.51
N GLU A 18 6.64 -3.01 -14.94
CA GLU A 18 7.44 -2.15 -14.06
C GLU A 18 6.62 -1.54 -12.93
N GLU A 19 5.34 -1.30 -13.16
CA GLU A 19 4.42 -0.74 -12.15
C GLU A 19 3.96 -1.82 -11.14
N LEU A 20 3.88 -3.07 -11.58
CA LEU A 20 3.49 -4.21 -10.74
C LEU A 20 4.66 -4.77 -9.92
N GLY A 21 5.91 -4.45 -10.25
CA GLY A 21 7.09 -5.07 -9.68
C GLY A 21 7.18 -4.95 -8.16
N ASP A 22 6.95 -3.76 -7.60
CA ASP A 22 6.99 -3.56 -6.14
C ASP A 22 5.81 -4.23 -5.43
N LEU A 23 4.63 -4.26 -6.07
CA LEU A 23 3.50 -5.01 -5.54
C LEU A 23 3.82 -6.50 -5.45
N VAL A 24 4.38 -7.08 -6.52
CA VAL A 24 4.82 -8.48 -6.53
C VAL A 24 5.87 -8.72 -5.45
N TYR A 25 6.84 -7.83 -5.30
CA TYR A 25 7.86 -7.94 -4.26
C TYR A 25 7.21 -7.96 -2.85
N CYS A 26 6.28 -7.05 -2.57
CA CYS A 26 5.58 -6.99 -1.30
C CYS A 26 4.72 -8.23 -1.01
N LEU A 27 4.16 -8.85 -2.05
CA LEU A 27 3.37 -10.08 -1.90
C LEU A 27 4.24 -11.31 -1.67
N THR A 28 5.47 -11.32 -2.20
CA THR A 28 6.36 -12.49 -2.19
C THR A 28 7.44 -12.44 -1.12
N HIS A 29 7.70 -11.30 -0.51
CA HIS A 29 8.76 -11.14 0.48
C HIS A 29 8.24 -10.55 1.80
N ASP A 30 8.87 -10.94 2.89
CA ASP A 30 8.67 -10.35 4.20
C ASP A 30 9.49 -9.05 4.35
N ARG A 31 9.27 -8.34 5.45
CA ARG A 31 9.92 -7.07 5.75
C ARG A 31 11.46 -7.15 5.78
N ASP A 32 12.01 -8.28 6.17
CA ASP A 32 13.47 -8.53 6.21
C ASP A 32 14.05 -8.89 4.83
N GLY A 33 13.19 -9.05 3.80
CA GLY A 33 13.56 -9.42 2.44
C GLY A 33 13.61 -10.93 2.20
N SER A 34 13.21 -11.75 3.16
CA SER A 34 13.05 -13.20 2.95
C SER A 34 11.77 -13.51 2.16
N VAL A 35 11.81 -14.59 1.38
CA VAL A 35 10.63 -15.07 0.66
C VAL A 35 9.59 -15.57 1.65
N ARG A 36 8.35 -15.16 1.50
CA ARG A 36 7.24 -15.55 2.37
C ARG A 36 6.90 -17.01 2.18
N LEU A 37 6.73 -17.72 3.29
CA LEU A 37 6.39 -19.16 3.26
C LEU A 37 4.93 -19.44 2.89
N THR A 38 4.06 -18.43 2.99
CA THR A 38 2.61 -18.57 2.80
C THR A 38 2.12 -18.09 1.43
N GLU A 39 3.02 -17.54 0.59
CA GLU A 39 2.66 -17.11 -0.75
C GLU A 39 2.67 -18.29 -1.73
N GLU A 40 1.78 -18.26 -2.71
CA GLU A 40 1.70 -19.28 -3.75
C GLU A 40 2.12 -18.75 -5.13
N LEU A 41 2.33 -17.44 -5.25
CA LEU A 41 2.61 -16.76 -6.51
C LEU A 41 3.89 -17.27 -7.17
N THR A 42 5.01 -17.33 -6.42
CA THR A 42 6.31 -17.78 -6.96
C THR A 42 6.34 -19.26 -7.33
N MET A 43 5.44 -20.05 -6.76
CA MET A 43 5.32 -21.49 -7.07
C MET A 43 4.53 -21.74 -8.35
N ASN A 44 3.80 -20.75 -8.85
CA ASN A 44 2.94 -20.87 -10.01
C ASN A 44 3.76 -20.94 -11.31
N GLU A 45 3.34 -21.82 -12.25
CA GLU A 45 4.05 -22.01 -13.51
C GLU A 45 4.03 -20.76 -14.41
N LEU A 46 2.95 -19.98 -14.42
CA LEU A 46 2.89 -18.73 -15.19
C LEU A 46 3.88 -17.68 -14.64
N TYR A 47 4.02 -17.59 -13.30
CA TYR A 47 5.05 -16.75 -12.70
C TYR A 47 6.44 -17.19 -13.14
N LYS A 48 6.78 -18.48 -13.00
CA LYS A 48 8.10 -19.03 -13.38
C LYS A 48 8.42 -18.81 -14.84
N GLN A 49 7.41 -18.90 -15.71
CA GLN A 49 7.56 -18.75 -17.16
C GLN A 49 7.75 -17.29 -17.58
N HIS A 50 7.07 -16.35 -16.91
CA HIS A 50 6.94 -14.99 -17.40
C HIS A 50 7.64 -13.94 -16.53
N HIS A 51 8.08 -14.28 -15.30
CA HIS A 51 8.80 -13.32 -14.47
C HIS A 51 10.04 -12.77 -15.19
N PRO A 52 10.25 -11.43 -15.27
CA PRO A 52 9.53 -10.36 -14.57
C PRO A 52 8.39 -9.69 -15.38
N ASP A 53 7.84 -10.32 -16.41
CA ASP A 53 6.73 -9.80 -17.23
C ASP A 53 5.41 -9.90 -16.44
N HIS A 54 5.25 -9.10 -15.39
CA HIS A 54 4.14 -9.19 -14.41
C HIS A 54 2.76 -9.01 -15.04
N GLU A 55 2.63 -8.20 -16.08
CA GLU A 55 1.37 -7.98 -16.80
C GLU A 55 0.78 -9.25 -17.40
N LYS A 56 1.60 -10.27 -17.67
CA LYS A 56 1.15 -11.56 -18.23
C LYS A 56 0.45 -12.46 -17.21
N TYR A 57 0.58 -12.15 -15.94
CA TYR A 57 -0.04 -12.93 -14.86
C TYR A 57 -0.67 -12.05 -13.77
N TRP A 58 -1.18 -10.88 -14.15
CA TRP A 58 -1.82 -9.94 -13.22
C TRP A 58 -2.97 -10.58 -12.43
N GLU A 59 -3.71 -11.53 -13.02
CA GLU A 59 -4.77 -12.27 -12.31
C GLU A 59 -4.23 -13.12 -11.16
N LEU A 60 -3.00 -13.64 -11.26
CA LEU A 60 -2.36 -14.33 -10.16
C LEU A 60 -1.95 -13.35 -9.06
N ILE A 61 -1.50 -12.15 -9.43
CA ILE A 61 -1.21 -11.08 -8.46
C ILE A 61 -2.49 -10.69 -7.73
N ALA A 62 -3.59 -10.51 -8.44
CA ALA A 62 -4.90 -10.24 -7.85
C ALA A 62 -5.36 -11.38 -6.93
N ALA A 63 -5.18 -12.63 -7.35
CA ALA A 63 -5.50 -13.80 -6.52
C ALA A 63 -4.67 -13.86 -5.24
N GLU A 64 -3.37 -13.50 -5.29
CA GLU A 64 -2.51 -13.43 -4.11
C GLU A 64 -3.01 -12.36 -3.12
N ILE A 65 -3.41 -11.18 -3.61
CA ILE A 65 -4.04 -10.14 -2.77
C ILE A 65 -5.29 -10.67 -2.08
N GLN A 66 -6.16 -11.35 -2.82
CA GLN A 66 -7.40 -11.91 -2.30
C GLN A 66 -7.19 -13.01 -1.25
N CYS A 67 -6.07 -13.72 -1.34
CA CYS A 67 -5.71 -14.78 -0.40
C CYS A 67 -4.88 -14.25 0.79
N PHE A 68 -4.25 -13.11 0.64
CA PHE A 68 -3.28 -12.56 1.59
C PHE A 68 -3.84 -12.29 2.99
N GLY A 69 -5.06 -11.77 3.07
CA GLY A 69 -5.77 -11.50 4.33
C GLY A 69 -6.72 -12.63 4.78
N ALA A 70 -6.91 -13.63 3.94
CA ALA A 70 -7.88 -14.68 4.23
C ALA A 70 -7.31 -15.71 5.21
N ASN A 71 -8.10 -16.04 6.25
CA ASN A 71 -7.80 -17.17 7.12
C ASN A 71 -7.66 -18.43 6.25
N THR A 72 -6.51 -19.11 6.32
CA THR A 72 -6.18 -20.29 5.49
C THR A 72 -7.28 -21.35 5.50
N PHE A 73 -7.93 -21.57 6.64
CA PHE A 73 -9.07 -22.48 6.74
C PHE A 73 -10.30 -22.02 5.95
N ALA A 74 -10.61 -20.73 6.00
CA ALA A 74 -11.73 -20.18 5.24
C ALA A 74 -11.45 -20.22 3.73
N THR A 75 -10.21 -20.00 3.30
CA THR A 75 -9.79 -20.12 1.90
C THR A 75 -9.92 -21.54 1.38
N ILE A 76 -9.54 -22.54 2.17
CA ILE A 76 -9.69 -23.96 1.83
C ILE A 76 -11.18 -24.33 1.68
N LEU A 77 -12.03 -23.89 2.61
CA LEU A 77 -13.48 -24.14 2.56
C LEU A 77 -14.15 -23.48 1.36
N ARG A 78 -13.58 -22.40 0.82
CA ARG A 78 -14.04 -21.69 -0.39
C ARG A 78 -13.44 -22.27 -1.69
N GLY A 79 -12.84 -23.44 -1.64
CA GLY A 79 -12.25 -24.11 -2.81
C GLY A 79 -10.97 -23.44 -3.34
N GLY A 80 -10.19 -22.82 -2.46
CA GLY A 80 -8.94 -22.14 -2.80
C GLY A 80 -9.12 -20.74 -3.42
N LYS A 81 -10.34 -20.19 -3.41
CA LYS A 81 -10.61 -18.81 -3.83
C LYS A 81 -10.49 -17.86 -2.63
N GLY A 82 -9.82 -16.73 -2.85
CA GLY A 82 -9.72 -15.65 -1.89
C GLY A 82 -11.05 -14.90 -1.68
N VAL A 83 -11.02 -13.91 -0.82
CA VAL A 83 -12.14 -13.00 -0.56
C VAL A 83 -12.12 -11.82 -1.55
N GLU A 84 -13.19 -11.02 -1.63
CA GLU A 84 -13.16 -9.78 -2.40
C GLU A 84 -12.19 -8.78 -1.77
N TYR A 85 -11.60 -7.94 -2.59
CA TYR A 85 -10.64 -6.91 -2.14
C TYR A 85 -11.21 -6.05 -1.01
N LYS A 86 -12.49 -5.69 -1.10
CA LYS A 86 -13.17 -4.94 -0.04
C LYS A 86 -13.13 -5.65 1.32
N GLU A 87 -13.24 -6.99 1.34
CA GLU A 87 -13.13 -7.76 2.59
C GLU A 87 -11.71 -7.70 3.15
N VAL A 88 -10.68 -7.88 2.29
CA VAL A 88 -9.28 -7.72 2.68
C VAL A 88 -9.01 -6.34 3.27
N LEU A 89 -9.50 -5.30 2.59
CA LEU A 89 -9.38 -3.91 3.03
C LEU A 89 -10.02 -3.67 4.40
N MET A 90 -11.23 -4.21 4.62
CA MET A 90 -11.92 -4.11 5.90
C MET A 90 -11.17 -4.83 7.02
N ASP A 91 -10.63 -6.02 6.77
CA ASP A 91 -9.84 -6.77 7.74
C ASP A 91 -8.58 -6.01 8.15
N VAL A 92 -7.90 -5.34 7.19
CA VAL A 92 -6.75 -4.46 7.46
C VAL A 92 -7.19 -3.26 8.30
N CYS A 93 -8.30 -2.62 7.94
CA CYS A 93 -8.85 -1.49 8.68
C CYS A 93 -9.17 -1.87 10.13
N ASP A 94 -9.78 -3.03 10.35
CA ASP A 94 -10.11 -3.55 11.69
C ASP A 94 -8.84 -3.77 12.52
N LYS A 95 -7.81 -4.41 11.94
CA LYS A 95 -6.50 -4.61 12.59
C LYS A 95 -5.83 -3.30 12.96
N MET A 96 -5.84 -2.33 12.05
CA MET A 96 -5.24 -1.00 12.27
C MET A 96 -6.12 -0.05 13.07
N LYS A 97 -7.30 -0.50 13.51
CA LYS A 97 -8.28 0.32 14.26
C LYS A 97 -8.69 1.59 13.49
N VAL A 98 -8.87 1.44 12.18
CA VAL A 98 -9.39 2.49 11.31
C VAL A 98 -10.89 2.59 11.47
N ASN A 99 -11.40 3.79 11.67
CA ASN A 99 -12.85 4.03 11.69
C ASN A 99 -13.39 4.16 10.25
N TYR A 100 -14.27 3.26 9.84
CA TYR A 100 -14.88 3.27 8.52
C TYR A 100 -16.33 2.78 8.55
N ASN A 101 -17.10 3.08 7.50
CA ASN A 101 -18.43 2.53 7.31
C ASN A 101 -18.38 1.42 6.25
N LYS A 102 -18.84 0.22 6.58
CA LYS A 102 -18.86 -0.97 5.70
C LYS A 102 -19.61 -0.75 4.39
N ASP A 103 -20.63 0.13 4.41
CA ASP A 103 -21.44 0.47 3.24
C ASP A 103 -20.78 1.53 2.33
N SER A 104 -19.63 2.06 2.73
CA SER A 104 -18.88 3.01 1.91
C SER A 104 -18.24 2.31 0.70
N SER A 105 -17.93 3.11 -0.33
CA SER A 105 -17.13 2.63 -1.45
C SER A 105 -15.69 2.27 -0.99
N VAL A 106 -15.03 1.42 -1.76
CA VAL A 106 -13.64 1.00 -1.52
C VAL A 106 -12.72 2.21 -1.40
N GLU A 107 -12.81 3.18 -2.33
CA GLU A 107 -11.94 4.37 -2.32
C GLU A 107 -12.09 5.19 -1.04
N LYS A 108 -13.29 5.22 -0.46
CA LYS A 108 -13.53 5.94 0.80
C LYS A 108 -12.92 5.23 2.00
N ILE A 109 -13.02 3.90 2.03
CA ILE A 109 -12.40 3.08 3.08
C ILE A 109 -10.87 3.18 2.99
N GLU A 110 -10.32 3.09 1.77
CA GLU A 110 -8.90 3.29 1.50
C GLU A 110 -8.41 4.67 1.93
N GLY A 111 -9.18 5.71 1.64
CA GLY A 111 -8.88 7.06 2.09
C GLY A 111 -8.76 7.16 3.62
N ASN A 112 -9.62 6.47 4.35
CA ASN A 112 -9.55 6.41 5.81
C ASN A 112 -8.31 5.64 6.29
N LEU A 113 -7.99 4.51 5.64
CA LEU A 113 -6.77 3.74 5.92
C LEU A 113 -5.51 4.57 5.66
N LEU A 114 -5.45 5.25 4.52
CA LEU A 114 -4.35 6.14 4.18
C LEU A 114 -4.15 7.23 5.25
N MET A 115 -5.23 7.88 5.67
CA MET A 115 -5.16 8.90 6.72
C MET A 115 -4.66 8.33 8.05
N LYS A 116 -5.02 7.10 8.39
CA LYS A 116 -4.52 6.42 9.58
C LYS A 116 -3.01 6.16 9.48
N ILE A 117 -2.55 5.60 8.35
CA ILE A 117 -1.12 5.35 8.09
C ILE A 117 -0.31 6.63 8.18
N LEU A 118 -0.80 7.71 7.56
CA LEU A 118 -0.15 9.02 7.62
C LEU A 118 -0.09 9.56 9.04
N THR A 119 -1.17 9.46 9.80
CA THR A 119 -1.22 9.91 11.19
C THR A 119 -0.21 9.16 12.04
N ASP A 120 -0.19 7.82 11.95
CA ASP A 120 0.73 6.97 12.70
C ASP A 120 2.20 7.24 12.36
N ALA A 121 2.47 7.56 11.09
CA ALA A 121 3.81 7.95 10.65
C ALA A 121 4.23 9.32 11.22
N LEU A 122 3.34 10.31 11.14
CA LEU A 122 3.61 11.67 11.65
C LEU A 122 3.85 11.68 13.16
N GLU A 123 3.13 10.84 13.91
CA GLU A 123 3.32 10.71 15.36
C GLU A 123 4.67 10.12 15.75
N LYS A 124 5.31 9.36 14.85
CA LYS A 124 6.65 8.76 15.04
C LYS A 124 7.80 9.65 14.56
N MET A 125 7.50 10.73 13.85
CA MET A 125 8.53 11.63 13.31
C MET A 125 9.06 12.59 14.40
N SER A 126 10.35 12.90 14.31
CA SER A 126 10.95 13.98 15.12
C SER A 126 10.43 15.35 14.67
N PRO A 127 10.56 16.40 15.52
CA PRO A 127 10.21 17.77 15.13
C PRO A 127 10.94 18.25 13.86
N GLU A 128 12.19 17.82 13.67
CA GLU A 128 13.00 18.13 12.50
C GLU A 128 12.44 17.48 11.25
N GLU A 129 12.09 16.19 11.31
CA GLU A 129 11.48 15.46 10.19
C GLU A 129 10.11 16.01 9.81
N LEU A 130 9.29 16.39 10.80
CA LEU A 130 8.00 17.07 10.56
C LEU A 130 8.19 18.42 9.86
N LYS A 131 9.20 19.17 10.26
CA LYS A 131 9.53 20.45 9.63
C LYS A 131 9.98 20.27 8.18
N GLU A 132 10.90 19.33 7.91
CA GLU A 132 11.35 18.99 6.56
C GLU A 132 10.17 18.56 5.66
N LEU A 133 9.29 17.72 6.17
CA LEU A 133 8.11 17.27 5.45
C LEU A 133 7.14 18.42 5.17
N ALA A 134 6.94 19.31 6.14
CA ALA A 134 6.08 20.49 6.00
C ALA A 134 6.62 21.45 4.92
N GLU A 135 7.92 21.74 4.95
CA GLU A 135 8.60 22.56 3.93
C GLU A 135 8.46 21.93 2.53
N ALA A 136 8.68 20.61 2.43
CA ALA A 136 8.57 19.88 1.19
C ALA A 136 7.13 19.87 0.63
N THR A 137 6.12 19.89 1.50
CA THR A 137 4.69 19.97 1.12
C THR A 137 4.20 21.39 0.85
N GLY A 138 5.10 22.39 0.94
CA GLY A 138 4.80 23.79 0.60
C GLY A 138 4.18 24.60 1.75
N VAL A 139 4.26 24.10 2.98
CA VAL A 139 3.85 24.85 4.17
C VAL A 139 4.84 26.01 4.41
N LYS A 140 4.35 27.24 4.34
CA LYS A 140 5.21 28.43 4.41
C LYS A 140 5.73 28.74 5.81
N ASN A 141 4.95 28.42 6.84
CA ASN A 141 5.33 28.65 8.23
C ASN A 141 5.42 27.32 8.96
N THR A 142 6.64 26.86 9.19
CA THR A 142 6.95 25.60 9.87
C THR A 142 7.34 25.77 11.33
N SER A 143 7.22 27.00 11.87
CA SER A 143 7.49 27.26 13.28
C SER A 143 6.44 26.57 14.16
N GLY A 144 6.88 25.67 15.02
CA GLY A 144 6.00 24.93 15.93
C GLY A 144 5.09 23.90 15.24
N ILE A 145 5.49 23.40 14.07
CA ILE A 145 4.74 22.36 13.37
C ILE A 145 4.65 21.08 14.23
N THR A 146 3.47 20.47 14.28
CA THR A 146 3.19 19.26 15.03
C THR A 146 2.59 18.19 14.11
N ALA A 147 2.60 16.92 14.52
CA ALA A 147 1.93 15.85 13.81
C ALA A 147 0.45 16.18 13.52
N GLU A 148 -0.27 16.72 14.50
CA GLU A 148 -1.67 17.12 14.37
C GLU A 148 -1.87 18.20 13.29
N THR A 149 -0.99 19.20 13.26
CA THR A 149 -1.02 20.25 12.22
C THR A 149 -0.79 19.64 10.83
N MET A 150 0.16 18.70 10.70
CA MET A 150 0.44 18.00 9.44
C MET A 150 -0.71 17.11 9.00
N VAL A 151 -1.42 16.46 9.91
CA VAL A 151 -2.67 15.73 9.59
C VAL A 151 -3.68 16.66 8.93
N GLY A 152 -3.86 17.88 9.47
CA GLY A 152 -4.72 18.90 8.87
C GLY A 152 -4.27 19.32 7.47
N VAL A 153 -2.96 19.46 7.25
CA VAL A 153 -2.39 19.75 5.91
C VAL A 153 -2.72 18.63 4.94
N PHE A 154 -2.49 17.36 5.30
CA PHE A 154 -2.80 16.23 4.44
C PHE A 154 -4.29 16.10 4.15
N GLN A 155 -5.15 16.30 5.14
CA GLN A 155 -6.60 16.33 4.90
C GLN A 155 -7.00 17.38 3.87
N ALA A 156 -6.41 18.57 3.93
CA ALA A 156 -6.65 19.63 2.96
C ALA A 156 -6.15 19.25 1.56
N VAL A 157 -4.97 18.63 1.46
CA VAL A 157 -4.40 18.13 0.20
C VAL A 157 -5.32 17.07 -0.41
N PHE A 158 -5.80 16.11 0.35
CA PHE A 158 -6.68 15.05 -0.17
C PHE A 158 -8.06 15.57 -0.59
N ARG A 159 -8.64 16.53 0.16
CA ARG A 159 -9.88 17.22 -0.26
C ARG A 159 -9.71 18.00 -1.56
N ALA A 160 -8.52 18.51 -1.83
CA ALA A 160 -8.18 19.21 -3.07
C ALA A 160 -7.84 18.29 -4.26
N GLY A 161 -7.98 16.96 -4.11
CA GLY A 161 -7.72 15.97 -5.15
C GLY A 161 -6.34 15.30 -5.06
N GLY A 162 -5.73 15.28 -3.87
CA GLY A 162 -4.46 14.59 -3.61
C GLY A 162 -3.23 15.39 -4.01
N PHE A 163 -2.08 14.71 -4.03
CA PHE A 163 -0.82 15.32 -4.38
C PHE A 163 -0.75 15.61 -5.89
N LYS A 164 -0.58 16.88 -6.25
CA LYS A 164 -0.56 17.34 -7.64
C LYS A 164 0.75 17.02 -8.38
N SER A 165 1.79 16.62 -7.68
CA SER A 165 3.05 16.27 -8.30
C SER A 165 3.55 14.92 -7.77
N TYR A 166 4.06 14.13 -8.69
CA TYR A 166 4.74 12.88 -8.43
C TYR A 166 5.88 13.03 -7.41
N GLN A 167 6.68 14.08 -7.55
CA GLN A 167 7.79 14.37 -6.65
C GLN A 167 7.34 14.57 -5.20
N LEU A 168 6.20 15.25 -5.00
CA LEU A 168 5.65 15.47 -3.68
C LEU A 168 5.15 14.17 -3.06
N THR A 169 4.51 13.33 -3.85
CA THR A 169 4.09 12.01 -3.40
C THR A 169 5.28 11.15 -2.97
N LEU A 170 6.38 11.15 -3.73
CA LEU A 170 7.64 10.46 -3.37
C LEU A 170 8.16 10.90 -2.01
N ILE A 171 8.20 12.21 -1.76
CA ILE A 171 8.69 12.78 -0.50
C ILE A 171 7.85 12.26 0.67
N VAL A 172 6.52 12.30 0.54
CA VAL A 172 5.61 11.84 1.58
C VAL A 172 5.74 10.35 1.83
N VAL A 173 5.75 9.53 0.78
CA VAL A 173 5.91 8.07 0.91
C VAL A 173 7.25 7.71 1.56
N ASN A 174 8.36 8.35 1.15
CA ASN A 174 9.66 8.12 1.78
C ASN A 174 9.66 8.48 3.27
N ALA A 175 9.06 9.61 3.63
CA ALA A 175 8.97 10.02 5.02
C ALA A 175 8.12 9.05 5.85
N VAL A 176 6.98 8.59 5.31
CA VAL A 176 6.10 7.60 5.93
C VAL A 176 6.80 6.26 6.14
N LEU A 177 7.45 5.73 5.10
CA LEU A 177 8.17 4.46 5.19
C LEU A 177 9.34 4.55 6.19
N LYS A 178 10.09 5.66 6.19
CA LYS A 178 11.16 5.88 7.16
C LYS A 178 10.63 5.89 8.60
N ALA A 179 9.52 6.57 8.84
CA ALA A 179 8.91 6.66 10.16
C ALA A 179 8.33 5.32 10.65
N LEU A 180 7.67 4.56 9.77
CA LEU A 180 7.00 3.31 10.15
C LEU A 180 7.93 2.09 10.16
N ILE A 181 8.86 2.02 9.20
CA ILE A 181 9.69 0.83 8.95
C ILE A 181 11.15 1.07 9.35
N GLY A 182 11.53 2.31 9.68
CA GLY A 182 12.90 2.69 10.03
C GLY A 182 13.87 2.75 8.82
N ARG A 183 13.37 2.54 7.61
CA ARG A 183 14.13 2.61 6.36
C ARG A 183 13.36 3.43 5.33
N GLY A 184 13.97 4.47 4.79
CA GLY A 184 13.50 5.11 3.56
C GLY A 184 13.78 4.20 2.35
N LEU A 185 13.19 4.56 1.21
CA LEU A 185 13.45 3.88 -0.05
C LEU A 185 14.92 4.02 -0.43
N SER A 186 15.57 2.95 -0.88
CA SER A 186 16.95 3.02 -1.37
C SER A 186 17.04 3.86 -2.65
N LEU A 187 18.20 4.47 -2.92
CA LEU A 187 18.44 5.23 -4.16
C LEU A 187 18.23 4.37 -5.43
N ALA A 188 18.48 3.06 -5.35
CA ALA A 188 18.17 2.11 -6.43
C ALA A 188 16.64 1.89 -6.56
N GLY A 189 15.92 1.87 -5.43
CA GLY A 189 14.45 1.90 -5.42
C GLY A 189 13.88 3.19 -6.00
N ASN A 190 14.52 4.34 -5.79
CA ASN A 190 14.05 5.62 -6.33
C ASN A 190 14.01 5.68 -7.86
N ALA A 191 14.89 4.99 -8.57
CA ALA A 191 14.87 4.93 -10.03
C ALA A 191 13.76 4.01 -10.57
N ALA A 192 13.47 2.92 -9.87
CA ALA A 192 12.32 2.06 -10.15
C ALA A 192 11.00 2.73 -9.73
N LEU A 193 10.98 3.42 -8.60
CA LEU A 193 9.86 4.17 -8.06
C LEU A 193 9.34 5.29 -8.95
N THR A 194 10.16 5.84 -9.87
CA THR A 194 9.68 6.84 -10.83
C THR A 194 8.55 6.30 -11.72
N ARG A 195 8.38 5.01 -11.83
CA ARG A 195 7.29 4.38 -12.59
C ARG A 195 6.26 3.66 -11.69
N THR A 196 6.66 3.22 -10.52
CA THR A 196 5.86 2.39 -9.60
C THR A 196 4.94 3.21 -8.66
N MET A 197 5.09 4.52 -8.63
CA MET A 197 4.32 5.39 -7.72
C MET A 197 2.84 5.47 -8.03
N ALA A 198 2.41 5.05 -9.22
CA ALA A 198 0.98 4.89 -9.50
C ALA A 198 0.33 3.84 -8.56
N ILE A 199 1.09 2.80 -8.16
CA ILE A 199 0.64 1.75 -7.25
C ILE A 199 0.70 2.21 -5.81
N LEU A 200 1.81 2.83 -5.38
CA LEU A 200 1.98 3.32 -4.00
C LEU A 200 1.11 4.55 -3.68
N THR A 201 0.69 5.28 -4.70
CA THR A 201 -0.26 6.39 -4.58
C THR A 201 -1.69 6.00 -4.91
N GLY A 202 -1.86 4.82 -5.51
CA GLY A 202 -3.15 4.21 -5.70
C GLY A 202 -3.58 3.44 -4.44
N PRO A 203 -4.86 3.07 -4.42
CA PRO A 203 -5.51 2.43 -3.28
C PRO A 203 -4.75 1.21 -2.74
N ILE A 204 -4.29 0.32 -3.60
CA ILE A 204 -3.65 -0.95 -3.22
C ILE A 204 -2.28 -0.77 -2.55
N GLY A 205 -1.49 0.21 -2.95
CA GLY A 205 -0.20 0.46 -2.30
C GLY A 205 -0.34 0.76 -0.81
N TRP A 206 -1.40 1.45 -0.43
CA TRP A 206 -1.69 1.79 0.96
C TRP A 206 -2.21 0.60 1.75
N VAL A 207 -3.01 -0.28 1.14
CA VAL A 207 -3.44 -1.54 1.77
C VAL A 207 -2.25 -2.44 2.04
N ILE A 208 -1.31 -2.58 1.10
CA ILE A 208 -0.10 -3.38 1.27
C ILE A 208 0.79 -2.79 2.37
N THR A 209 0.98 -1.46 2.40
CA THR A 209 1.72 -0.81 3.49
C THR A 209 1.02 -1.00 4.83
N GLY A 210 -0.31 -0.91 4.85
CA GLY A 210 -1.13 -1.20 6.02
C GLY A 210 -1.04 -2.65 6.48
N LEU A 211 -1.05 -3.60 5.55
CA LEU A 211 -0.86 -5.02 5.83
C LEU A 211 0.51 -5.29 6.46
N TRP A 212 1.58 -4.73 5.92
CA TRP A 212 2.92 -4.86 6.51
C TRP A 212 2.99 -4.29 7.93
N THR A 213 2.35 -3.14 8.14
CA THR A 213 2.32 -2.51 9.47
C THR A 213 1.44 -3.30 10.44
N ALA A 214 0.39 -3.95 9.97
CA ALA A 214 -0.55 -4.72 10.79
C ALA A 214 -0.07 -6.15 11.12
N ILE A 215 0.83 -6.73 10.31
CA ILE A 215 1.40 -8.07 10.56
C ILE A 215 2.44 -8.01 11.68
N ASP A 216 3.06 -6.86 11.94
CA ASP A 216 4.06 -6.65 12.98
C ASP A 216 3.44 -6.30 14.37
N ILE A 217 2.11 -6.32 14.51
CA ILE A 217 1.38 -6.16 15.77
C ILE A 217 0.70 -7.49 16.14
#